data_da8bd08bf1f228bc6accfc189dbe6b01
#
_entry.id   da8bd08bf1f228bc6accfc189dbe6b01
#
_cell.length_a   1.000
_cell.length_b   1.000
_cell.length_c   1.000
_cell.angle_alpha   90.00
_cell.angle_beta   90.00
_cell.angle_gamma   90.00
#
_symmetry.space_group_name_H-M   'P 1'
#
loop_
_entity.id
_entity.type
_entity.pdbx_description
1 polymer ?
#
loop_
_entity_poly.entity_id
_entity_poly.type
_entity_poly.pdbx_seq_one_letter_code
_entity_poly.pdbx_strand_id
1 'polypeptide(L)'
;YAERLGCARVIHADDAGALGEPPELELRGQQPTSIDQGVLAVPTPGHTRGSACFLVDGRQLFTGDHLAWSPGRGQLYAFRDACWFDWEVQTRSMERLLEHGFEWVLPGHGRQARFPAQRMRRELQRCAAWMRDSAE
;
A
#
# COMPACT_ATOMS: atom_id res chain seq x y z
N TYR A 1 8.73 -20.44 4.06
CA TYR A 1 9.66 -19.31 4.21
C TYR A 1 9.74 -18.80 5.64
N ALA A 2 8.60 -18.57 6.33
CA ALA A 2 8.56 -18.05 7.69
C ALA A 2 9.38 -18.86 8.67
N GLU A 3 9.22 -20.18 8.67
CA GLU A 3 10.01 -21.08 9.54
C GLU A 3 11.53 -21.04 9.26
N ARG A 4 11.92 -20.94 7.96
CA ARG A 4 13.35 -20.89 7.59
C ARG A 4 14.02 -19.57 7.95
N LEU A 5 13.25 -18.48 7.93
CA LEU A 5 13.76 -17.12 8.15
C LEU A 5 13.49 -16.63 9.57
N GLY A 6 12.70 -17.37 10.37
CA GLY A 6 12.30 -16.95 11.71
C GLY A 6 11.51 -15.64 11.71
N CYS A 7 10.74 -15.38 10.63
CA CYS A 7 9.94 -14.17 10.50
C CYS A 7 8.44 -14.47 10.62
N ALA A 8 7.66 -13.48 11.07
CA ALA A 8 6.21 -13.55 11.09
C ALA A 8 5.63 -13.10 9.75
N ARG A 9 4.63 -13.83 9.26
CA ARG A 9 3.82 -13.40 8.12
C ARG A 9 2.70 -12.51 8.66
N VAL A 10 2.52 -11.37 8.03
CA VAL A 10 1.46 -10.43 8.38
C VAL A 10 0.50 -10.33 7.20
N ILE A 11 -0.77 -10.54 7.43
CA ILE A 11 -1.81 -10.41 6.40
C ILE A 11 -3.10 -9.85 7.00
N HIS A 12 -3.88 -9.14 6.22
CA HIS A 12 -5.20 -8.71 6.65
C HIS A 12 -6.20 -9.88 6.60
N ALA A 13 -7.14 -9.92 7.55
CA ALA A 13 -8.15 -10.97 7.68
C ALA A 13 -8.93 -11.21 6.39
N ASP A 14 -9.23 -10.15 5.64
CA ASP A 14 -9.99 -10.22 4.39
C ASP A 14 -9.26 -10.95 3.25
N ASP A 15 -7.93 -11.08 3.34
CA ASP A 15 -7.10 -11.83 2.39
C ASP A 15 -6.53 -13.13 2.99
N ALA A 16 -6.71 -13.37 4.29
CA ALA A 16 -6.12 -14.52 4.98
C ALA A 16 -6.59 -15.87 4.42
N GLY A 17 -7.80 -15.92 3.87
CA GLY A 17 -8.34 -17.12 3.22
C GLY A 17 -7.57 -17.59 1.98
N ALA A 18 -6.73 -16.74 1.39
CA ALA A 18 -5.85 -17.12 0.28
C ALA A 18 -4.60 -17.90 0.73
N LEU A 19 -4.29 -17.87 2.03
CA LEU A 19 -3.21 -18.68 2.62
C LEU A 19 -3.70 -20.09 2.92
N GLY A 20 -2.86 -21.07 2.67
CA GLY A 20 -3.14 -22.48 3.07
C GLY A 20 -3.04 -22.71 4.57
N GLU A 21 -2.42 -21.77 5.31
CA GLU A 21 -2.19 -21.82 6.74
C GLU A 21 -2.43 -20.45 7.37
N PRO A 22 -2.90 -20.36 8.63
CA PRO A 22 -3.05 -19.08 9.32
C PRO A 22 -1.74 -18.27 9.38
N PRO A 23 -1.77 -16.94 9.25
CA PRO A 23 -0.60 -16.09 9.44
C PRO A 23 -0.24 -16.00 10.93
N GLU A 24 1.01 -15.64 11.23
CA GLU A 24 1.46 -15.40 12.61
C GLU A 24 0.85 -14.12 13.18
N LEU A 25 0.54 -13.14 12.31
CA LEU A 25 -0.16 -11.91 12.69
C LEU A 25 -1.24 -11.58 11.66
N GLU A 26 -2.48 -11.49 12.13
CA GLU A 26 -3.64 -11.12 11.32
C GLU A 26 -4.06 -9.68 11.61
N LEU A 27 -4.07 -8.84 10.59
CA LEU A 27 -4.60 -7.47 10.69
C LEU A 27 -6.13 -7.50 10.54
N ARG A 28 -6.82 -6.63 11.29
CA ARG A 28 -8.28 -6.49 11.23
C ARG A 28 -8.71 -5.04 11.18
N GLY A 29 -9.81 -4.79 10.46
CA GLY A 29 -10.38 -3.45 10.35
C GLY A 29 -9.61 -2.55 9.39
N GLN A 30 -9.95 -1.27 9.40
CA GLN A 30 -9.46 -0.29 8.42
C GLN A 30 -8.57 0.80 9.04
N GLN A 31 -8.28 0.70 10.34
CA GLN A 31 -7.45 1.68 11.03
C GLN A 31 -5.96 1.29 10.97
N PRO A 32 -5.06 2.26 10.79
CA PRO A 32 -3.64 2.02 10.92
C PRO A 32 -3.30 1.40 12.29
N THR A 33 -2.43 0.39 12.28
CA THR A 33 -2.07 -0.37 13.48
C THR A 33 -0.56 -0.53 13.55
N SER A 34 0.05 -0.13 14.68
CA SER A 34 1.46 -0.45 14.94
C SER A 34 1.60 -1.95 15.19
N ILE A 35 2.45 -2.61 14.39
CA ILE A 35 2.66 -4.06 14.46
C ILE A 35 4.03 -4.43 15.02
N ASP A 36 4.97 -3.51 15.01
CA ASP A 36 6.30 -3.64 15.59
C ASP A 36 6.88 -2.25 15.84
N GLN A 37 8.03 -2.18 16.51
CA GLN A 37 8.74 -0.92 16.70
C GLN A 37 9.09 -0.31 15.34
N GLY A 38 8.59 0.91 15.10
CA GLY A 38 8.82 1.62 13.84
C GLY A 38 8.05 1.09 12.63
N VAL A 39 7.12 0.13 12.80
CA VAL A 39 6.34 -0.45 11.70
C VAL A 39 4.85 -0.21 11.91
N LEU A 40 4.26 0.59 11.03
CA LEU A 40 2.82 0.87 10.98
C LEU A 40 2.19 0.15 9.79
N ALA A 41 1.24 -0.72 10.04
CA ALA A 41 0.39 -1.30 9.01
C ALA A 41 -0.76 -0.33 8.70
N VAL A 42 -0.90 0.05 7.44
CA VAL A 42 -1.94 0.95 6.95
C VAL A 42 -2.82 0.18 5.98
N PRO A 43 -4.05 -0.20 6.35
CA PRO A 43 -4.97 -0.85 5.43
C PRO A 43 -5.26 0.04 4.22
N THR A 44 -5.07 -0.51 3.02
CA THR A 44 -5.30 0.15 1.73
C THR A 44 -6.12 -0.74 0.80
N PRO A 45 -7.37 -1.09 1.17
CA PRO A 45 -8.20 -1.95 0.34
C PRO A 45 -8.41 -1.34 -1.05
N GLY A 46 -8.59 -2.20 -2.04
CA GLY A 46 -8.83 -1.83 -3.43
C GLY A 46 -8.22 -2.80 -4.44
N HIS A 47 -6.91 -2.98 -4.44
CA HIS A 47 -6.27 -4.05 -5.23
C HIS A 47 -6.84 -5.42 -4.80
N THR A 48 -6.82 -5.71 -3.51
CA THR A 48 -7.62 -6.74 -2.84
C THR A 48 -8.36 -6.14 -1.67
N ARG A 49 -9.26 -6.91 -1.05
CA ARG A 49 -9.99 -6.46 0.16
C ARG A 49 -9.06 -6.23 1.34
N GLY A 50 -8.04 -7.07 1.48
CA GLY A 50 -7.07 -7.03 2.57
C GLY A 50 -5.76 -6.35 2.22
N SER A 51 -5.64 -5.64 1.10
CA SER A 51 -4.43 -4.90 0.76
C SER A 51 -4.02 -3.96 1.89
N ALA A 52 -2.74 -3.94 2.23
CA ALA A 52 -2.17 -3.07 3.23
C ALA A 52 -0.79 -2.56 2.79
N CYS A 53 -0.50 -1.31 3.13
CA CYS A 53 0.84 -0.75 3.04
C CYS A 53 1.51 -0.80 4.41
N PHE A 54 2.84 -0.83 4.43
CA PHE A 54 3.61 -0.84 5.66
C PHE A 54 4.57 0.35 5.66
N LEU A 55 4.37 1.26 6.62
CA LEU A 55 5.24 2.41 6.81
C LEU A 55 6.30 2.08 7.86
N VAL A 56 7.56 2.09 7.45
CA VAL A 56 8.71 1.77 8.29
C VAL A 56 9.46 3.06 8.60
N ASP A 57 9.74 3.26 9.90
CA ASP A 57 10.47 4.41 10.47
C ASP A 57 9.93 5.79 10.00
N GLY A 58 8.64 5.86 9.67
CA GLY A 58 8.00 7.08 9.16
C GLY A 58 8.60 7.60 7.84
N ARG A 59 9.31 6.77 7.07
CA ARG A 59 10.02 7.17 5.85
C ARG A 59 9.80 6.26 4.66
N GLN A 60 9.74 4.96 4.86
CA GLN A 60 9.70 3.95 3.81
C GLN A 60 8.33 3.32 3.76
N LEU A 61 7.60 3.55 2.67
CA LEU A 61 6.28 2.95 2.47
C LEU A 61 6.40 1.75 1.53
N PHE A 62 6.20 0.55 2.07
CA PHE A 62 6.06 -0.69 1.30
C PHE A 62 4.61 -0.81 0.86
N THR A 63 4.38 -0.80 -0.44
CA THR A 63 3.05 -0.58 -1.01
C THR A 63 2.42 -1.82 -1.63
N GLY A 64 3.14 -2.96 -1.67
CA GLY A 64 2.66 -4.14 -2.40
C GLY A 64 2.26 -3.74 -3.83
N ASP A 65 1.03 -4.05 -4.21
CA ASP A 65 0.49 -3.73 -5.54
C ASP A 65 -0.51 -2.55 -5.52
N HIS A 66 -0.50 -1.78 -4.43
CA HIS A 66 -1.36 -0.61 -4.30
C HIS A 66 -0.85 0.61 -5.07
N LEU A 67 0.47 0.84 -5.06
CA LEU A 67 1.10 2.07 -5.56
C LEU A 67 2.51 1.80 -6.05
N ALA A 68 2.88 2.36 -7.21
CA ALA A 68 4.23 2.30 -7.77
C ALA A 68 4.58 3.59 -8.52
N TRP A 69 5.82 3.69 -9.00
CA TRP A 69 6.25 4.75 -9.92
C TRP A 69 6.16 4.26 -11.37
N SER A 70 5.61 5.07 -12.24
CA SER A 70 5.60 4.83 -13.69
C SER A 70 6.59 5.76 -14.39
N PRO A 71 7.74 5.26 -14.88
CA PRO A 71 8.68 6.07 -15.68
C PRO A 71 8.03 6.62 -16.94
N GLY A 72 7.20 5.83 -17.62
CA GLY A 72 6.52 6.24 -18.85
C GLY A 72 5.52 7.36 -18.65
N ARG A 73 4.91 7.45 -17.46
CA ARG A 73 3.96 8.53 -17.11
C ARG A 73 4.65 9.67 -16.36
N GLY A 74 5.85 9.46 -15.83
CA GLY A 74 6.54 10.41 -14.96
C GLY A 74 5.76 10.75 -13.69
N GLN A 75 5.05 9.78 -13.10
CA GLN A 75 4.23 9.96 -11.90
C GLN A 75 4.03 8.67 -11.11
N LEU A 76 3.59 8.81 -9.87
CA LEU A 76 3.01 7.69 -9.11
C LEU A 76 1.72 7.23 -9.78
N TYR A 77 1.46 5.91 -9.72
CA TYR A 77 0.25 5.34 -10.31
C TYR A 77 -0.18 4.06 -9.58
N ALA A 78 -1.44 3.69 -9.77
CA ALA A 78 -2.02 2.42 -9.36
C ALA A 78 -2.36 1.59 -10.60
N PHE A 79 -2.33 0.26 -10.46
CA PHE A 79 -2.60 -0.68 -11.56
C PHE A 79 -4.10 -0.92 -11.71
N ARG A 80 -4.79 -0.16 -12.56
CA ARG A 80 -6.24 -0.32 -12.74
C ARG A 80 -6.59 -1.72 -13.26
N ASP A 81 -5.84 -2.23 -14.23
CA ASP A 81 -6.09 -3.56 -14.81
C ASP A 81 -5.81 -4.72 -13.85
N ALA A 82 -5.12 -4.44 -12.75
CA ALA A 82 -4.86 -5.38 -11.66
C ALA A 82 -5.61 -5.00 -10.36
N CYS A 83 -6.63 -4.15 -10.45
CA CYS A 83 -7.51 -3.87 -9.32
C CYS A 83 -8.60 -4.95 -9.27
N TRP A 84 -8.40 -5.95 -8.42
CA TRP A 84 -9.27 -7.13 -8.35
C TRP A 84 -10.52 -6.93 -7.49
N PHE A 85 -10.50 -5.94 -6.60
CA PHE A 85 -11.63 -5.70 -5.71
C PHE A 85 -12.47 -4.52 -6.17
N ASP A 86 -11.97 -3.28 -6.01
CA ASP A 86 -12.78 -2.08 -6.27
C ASP A 86 -11.88 -0.85 -6.46
N TRP A 87 -12.02 -0.19 -7.62
CA TRP A 87 -11.21 0.97 -7.97
C TRP A 87 -11.52 2.23 -7.15
N GLU A 88 -12.79 2.47 -6.83
CA GLU A 88 -13.16 3.61 -6.00
C GLU A 88 -12.64 3.44 -4.57
N VAL A 89 -12.72 2.21 -4.03
CA VAL A 89 -12.14 1.88 -2.73
C VAL A 89 -10.63 2.09 -2.76
N GLN A 90 -9.95 1.68 -3.84
CA GLN A 90 -8.51 1.89 -4.01
C GLN A 90 -8.16 3.38 -4.08
N THR A 91 -8.98 4.18 -4.76
CA THR A 91 -8.82 5.64 -4.84
C THR A 91 -8.94 6.29 -3.46
N ARG A 92 -9.95 5.92 -2.67
CA ARG A 92 -10.10 6.40 -1.29
C ARG A 92 -8.93 5.97 -0.39
N SER A 93 -8.42 4.76 -0.58
CA SER A 93 -7.22 4.27 0.13
C SER A 93 -5.99 5.10 -0.23
N MET A 94 -5.83 5.48 -1.50
CA MET A 94 -4.75 6.37 -1.95
C MET A 94 -4.83 7.75 -1.30
N GLU A 95 -6.02 8.32 -1.19
CA GLU A 95 -6.26 9.60 -0.51
C GLU A 95 -5.92 9.53 0.99
N ARG A 96 -6.28 8.44 1.65
CA ARG A 96 -5.97 8.23 3.07
C ARG A 96 -4.47 8.13 3.35
N LEU A 97 -3.66 7.68 2.41
CA LEU A 97 -2.20 7.71 2.54
C LEU A 97 -1.64 9.13 2.69
N LEU A 98 -2.38 10.17 2.29
CA LEU A 98 -2.00 11.58 2.50
C LEU A 98 -1.97 11.98 3.98
N GLU A 99 -2.55 11.19 4.86
CA GLU A 99 -2.47 11.39 6.31
C GLU A 99 -1.08 11.03 6.88
N HIS A 100 -0.25 10.34 6.08
CA HIS A 100 1.08 9.88 6.47
C HIS A 100 2.17 10.59 5.67
N GLY A 101 3.29 10.94 6.34
CA GLY A 101 4.49 11.45 5.67
C GLY A 101 5.43 10.27 5.34
N PHE A 102 6.00 10.26 4.13
CA PHE A 102 7.04 9.31 3.74
C PHE A 102 7.87 9.85 2.57
N GLU A 103 9.05 9.25 2.37
CA GLU A 103 9.99 9.65 1.32
C GLU A 103 10.18 8.58 0.25
N TRP A 104 9.87 7.32 0.57
CA TRP A 104 10.04 6.19 -0.32
C TRP A 104 8.73 5.50 -0.61
N VAL A 105 8.52 5.12 -1.87
CA VAL A 105 7.52 4.15 -2.31
C VAL A 105 8.28 2.91 -2.79
N LEU A 106 8.02 1.77 -2.13
CA LEU A 106 8.67 0.48 -2.37
C LEU A 106 7.60 -0.54 -2.74
N PRO A 107 7.30 -0.71 -4.05
CA PRO A 107 6.22 -1.59 -4.50
C PRO A 107 6.63 -3.06 -4.58
N GLY A 108 5.63 -3.96 -4.61
CA GLY A 108 5.80 -5.37 -4.97
C GLY A 108 6.07 -5.54 -6.47
N HIS A 109 5.37 -4.76 -7.29
CA HIS A 109 5.55 -4.68 -8.74
C HIS A 109 5.72 -3.23 -9.19
N GLY A 110 6.44 -3.01 -10.28
CA GLY A 110 6.72 -1.68 -10.81
C GLY A 110 8.00 -1.06 -10.25
N ARG A 111 8.15 0.24 -10.41
CA ARG A 111 9.35 0.96 -10.02
C ARG A 111 9.17 1.66 -8.67
N GLN A 112 10.23 1.65 -7.90
CA GLN A 112 10.33 2.46 -6.67
C GLN A 112 10.48 3.95 -6.99
N ALA A 113 10.12 4.79 -6.03
CA ALA A 113 10.35 6.23 -6.07
C ALA A 113 10.92 6.73 -4.75
N ARG A 114 11.75 7.76 -4.83
CA ARG A 114 12.23 8.49 -3.67
C ARG A 114 12.16 9.98 -3.93
N PHE A 115 11.51 10.70 -3.03
CA PHE A 115 11.43 12.16 -3.04
C PHE A 115 11.45 12.68 -1.59
N PRO A 116 11.89 13.93 -1.36
CA PRO A 116 11.62 14.58 -0.09
C PRO A 116 10.12 14.52 0.24
N ALA A 117 9.77 14.38 1.51
CA ALA A 117 8.40 14.12 1.96
C ALA A 117 7.36 15.11 1.38
N GLN A 118 7.73 16.37 1.28
CA GLN A 118 6.86 17.41 0.70
C GLN A 118 6.56 17.19 -0.79
N ARG A 119 7.55 16.75 -1.55
CA ARG A 119 7.39 16.39 -2.97
C ARG A 119 6.60 15.09 -3.10
N MET A 120 6.91 14.09 -2.29
CA MET A 120 6.19 12.81 -2.29
C MET A 120 4.69 13.03 -2.06
N ARG A 121 4.34 13.93 -1.13
CA ARG A 121 2.95 14.31 -0.89
C ARG A 121 2.28 14.90 -2.15
N ARG A 122 2.96 15.78 -2.89
CA ARG A 122 2.43 16.34 -4.16
C ARG A 122 2.25 15.27 -5.23
N GLU A 123 3.21 14.36 -5.36
CA GLU A 123 3.12 13.24 -6.31
C GLU A 123 1.95 12.31 -5.95
N LEU A 124 1.72 12.05 -4.66
CA LEU A 124 0.59 11.25 -4.19
C LEU A 124 -0.76 11.96 -4.45
N GLN A 125 -0.84 13.26 -4.23
CA GLN A 125 -2.03 14.07 -4.56
C GLN A 125 -2.35 14.00 -6.05
N ARG A 126 -1.32 14.10 -6.90
CA ARG A 126 -1.45 13.97 -8.35
C ARG A 126 -1.95 12.58 -8.75
N CYS A 127 -1.43 11.54 -8.12
CA CYS A 127 -1.86 10.16 -8.35
C CYS A 127 -3.34 9.98 -7.97
N ALA A 128 -3.75 10.43 -6.78
CA ALA A 128 -5.14 10.32 -6.33
C ALA A 128 -6.11 11.09 -7.24
N ALA A 129 -5.72 12.29 -7.73
CA ALA A 129 -6.51 13.04 -8.71
C ALA A 129 -6.67 12.28 -10.02
N TRP A 130 -5.57 11.74 -10.56
CA TRP A 130 -5.61 10.90 -11.76
C TRP A 130 -6.51 9.69 -11.58
N MET A 131 -6.48 9.04 -10.42
CA MET A 131 -7.33 7.87 -10.14
C MET A 131 -8.81 8.23 -10.14
N ARG A 132 -9.20 9.38 -9.58
CA ARG A 132 -10.59 9.87 -9.61
C ARG A 132 -11.07 10.11 -11.05
N ASP A 133 -10.28 10.82 -11.84
CA ASP A 133 -10.62 11.14 -13.23
C ASP A 133 -10.68 9.89 -14.11
N SER A 134 -9.97 8.83 -13.73
CA SER A 134 -9.97 7.54 -14.43
C SER A 134 -11.11 6.61 -13.99
N ALA A 135 -11.96 6.99 -13.03
CA ALA A 135 -13.09 6.21 -12.56
C ALA A 135 -14.30 6.28 -13.52
N GLU A 136 -14.36 7.29 -14.40
CA GLU A 136 -15.35 7.44 -15.47
C GLU A 136 -14.92 6.64 -16.71
#